data_ed15f1a748f87d488751dc67787a1b40
#
_entry.id   ed15f1a748f87d488751dc67787a1b40
#
_cell.length_a   1.000
_cell.length_b   1.000
_cell.length_c   1.000
_cell.angle_alpha   90.00
_cell.angle_beta   90.00
_cell.angle_gamma   90.00
#
_symmetry.space_group_name_H-M   'P 1'
#
loop_
_entity.id
_entity.type
_entity.pdbx_description
1 polymer ?
#
loop_
_entity_poly.entity_id
_entity_poly.type
_entity_poly.pdbx_seq_one_letter_code
_entity_poly.pdbx_strand_id
1 'polypeptide(L)'
;MVLSEWFITWMEQYKKNRVKAGTYYNYKKYFDSMIKGRLGDKKVSDIRGEHIQRFYNELEKEGYALSSIKIVSAILNGCMQQAMTKEQQALFMEYAKDSYLYNLFAVMLRADMRNGEIRGLKYSDVDKKKNVIHIQRTLKYIEGQGYFEDRPKTRTSKRDIPLTADLAALLDAQRNYWDFKVERLDRYLFCNEKGESLSRDRLQAEIKRIVKRIQAEKHDFPRITPHIFRHTFATRAIEAGMPPQVLKTILGHSSLAMTMDLYSHVLPDTKAAEMEKIAGAF
;
A
#
# COMPACT_ATOMS: atom_id res chain seq x y z
N MET A 1 -3.72 11.94 -18.79
CA MET A 1 -4.79 10.92 -18.91
C MET A 1 -5.92 11.30 -17.98
N VAL A 2 -7.13 11.40 -18.50
CA VAL A 2 -8.33 11.69 -17.70
C VAL A 2 -8.86 10.41 -17.03
N LEU A 3 -9.67 10.58 -15.97
CA LEU A 3 -10.16 9.44 -15.19
C LEU A 3 -10.98 8.44 -16.03
N SER A 4 -11.75 8.91 -17.01
CA SER A 4 -12.52 8.02 -17.89
C SER A 4 -11.63 7.12 -18.74
N GLU A 5 -10.56 7.64 -19.34
CA GLU A 5 -9.60 6.84 -20.10
C GLU A 5 -8.86 5.86 -19.19
N TRP A 6 -8.44 6.34 -18.00
CA TRP A 6 -7.78 5.50 -17.02
C TRP A 6 -8.71 4.38 -16.51
N PHE A 7 -9.99 4.70 -16.23
CA PHE A 7 -10.94 3.70 -15.78
C PHE A 7 -11.14 2.58 -16.81
N ILE A 8 -11.22 2.92 -18.12
CA ILE A 8 -11.31 1.90 -19.19
C ILE A 8 -10.07 1.01 -19.15
N THR A 9 -8.89 1.60 -19.12
CA THR A 9 -7.62 0.87 -19.01
C THR A 9 -7.60 -0.01 -17.76
N TRP A 10 -7.98 0.53 -16.61
CA TRP A 10 -8.06 -0.20 -15.36
C TRP A 10 -9.06 -1.36 -15.42
N MET A 11 -10.22 -1.17 -15.99
CA MET A 11 -11.22 -2.24 -16.15
C MET A 11 -10.73 -3.36 -17.05
N GLU A 12 -10.15 -3.03 -18.21
CA GLU A 12 -9.68 -4.03 -19.19
C GLU A 12 -8.43 -4.76 -18.69
N GLN A 13 -7.47 -4.04 -18.14
CA GLN A 13 -6.20 -4.62 -17.69
C GLN A 13 -6.29 -5.25 -16.31
N TYR A 14 -7.11 -4.67 -15.41
CA TYR A 14 -7.07 -4.98 -13.97
C TYR A 14 -8.32 -5.67 -13.43
N LYS A 15 -9.44 -5.63 -14.13
CA LYS A 15 -10.69 -6.23 -13.65
C LYS A 15 -11.27 -7.30 -14.58
N LYS A 16 -11.02 -7.20 -15.88
CA LYS A 16 -11.46 -8.19 -16.84
C LYS A 16 -10.89 -9.57 -16.50
N ASN A 17 -11.75 -10.57 -16.41
CA ASN A 17 -11.39 -11.95 -16.02
C ASN A 17 -10.92 -12.13 -14.55
N ARG A 18 -10.95 -11.10 -13.71
CA ARG A 18 -10.44 -11.14 -12.31
C ARG A 18 -11.52 -10.97 -11.26
N VAL A 19 -12.64 -10.40 -11.67
CA VAL A 19 -13.85 -10.32 -10.85
C VAL A 19 -14.94 -11.12 -11.53
N LYS A 20 -15.94 -11.56 -10.76
CA LYS A 20 -17.13 -12.20 -11.35
C LYS A 20 -17.75 -11.28 -12.41
N ALA A 21 -18.29 -11.85 -13.47
CA ALA A 21 -18.91 -11.10 -14.58
C ALA A 21 -19.92 -10.04 -14.07
N GLY A 22 -20.75 -10.39 -13.10
CA GLY A 22 -21.68 -9.46 -12.47
C GLY A 22 -20.99 -8.28 -11.76
N THR A 23 -19.84 -8.51 -11.11
CA THR A 23 -19.06 -7.44 -10.47
C THR A 23 -18.43 -6.52 -11.52
N TYR A 24 -17.91 -7.08 -12.61
CA TYR A 24 -17.36 -6.31 -13.73
C TYR A 24 -18.40 -5.41 -14.37
N TYR A 25 -19.58 -5.96 -14.64
CA TYR A 25 -20.71 -5.22 -15.17
C TYR A 25 -21.17 -4.10 -14.22
N ASN A 26 -21.30 -4.42 -12.94
CA ASN A 26 -21.66 -3.43 -11.92
C ASN A 26 -20.65 -2.29 -11.82
N TYR A 27 -19.36 -2.55 -11.87
CA TYR A 27 -18.33 -1.51 -11.84
C TYR A 27 -18.46 -0.55 -13.03
N LYS A 28 -18.68 -1.07 -14.24
CA LYS A 28 -18.96 -0.24 -15.42
C LYS A 28 -20.23 0.59 -15.23
N LYS A 29 -21.32 -0.05 -14.82
CA LYS A 29 -22.61 0.64 -14.57
C LYS A 29 -22.46 1.78 -13.56
N TYR A 30 -21.82 1.54 -12.42
CA TYR A 30 -21.62 2.58 -11.40
C TYR A 30 -20.68 3.68 -11.89
N PHE A 31 -19.67 3.35 -12.64
CA PHE A 31 -18.79 4.35 -13.23
C PHE A 31 -19.55 5.25 -14.20
N ASP A 32 -20.25 4.68 -15.16
CA ASP A 32 -20.97 5.41 -16.20
C ASP A 32 -22.10 6.28 -15.62
N SER A 33 -22.85 5.76 -14.63
CA SER A 33 -23.99 6.45 -14.06
C SER A 33 -23.63 7.50 -13.00
N MET A 34 -22.56 7.31 -12.24
CA MET A 34 -22.28 8.12 -11.05
C MET A 34 -20.95 8.88 -11.12
N ILE A 35 -19.90 8.30 -11.71
CA ILE A 35 -18.55 8.86 -11.66
C ILE A 35 -18.22 9.67 -12.92
N LYS A 36 -18.55 9.12 -14.09
CA LYS A 36 -18.11 9.64 -15.40
C LYS A 36 -18.49 11.11 -15.61
N GLY A 37 -19.75 11.46 -15.42
CA GLY A 37 -20.25 12.83 -15.63
C GLY A 37 -19.76 13.87 -14.61
N ARG A 38 -19.12 13.44 -13.50
CA ARG A 38 -18.68 14.34 -12.41
C ARG A 38 -17.16 14.43 -12.29
N LEU A 39 -16.48 13.31 -12.47
CA LEU A 39 -15.03 13.22 -12.31
C LEU A 39 -14.31 12.70 -13.56
N GLY A 40 -15.03 12.18 -14.55
CA GLY A 40 -14.47 11.48 -15.70
C GLY A 40 -13.50 12.30 -16.53
N ASP A 41 -13.75 13.59 -16.71
CA ASP A 41 -12.94 14.50 -17.53
C ASP A 41 -11.78 15.13 -16.77
N LYS A 42 -11.70 14.90 -15.44
CA LYS A 42 -10.56 15.38 -14.65
C LYS A 42 -9.34 14.49 -14.88
N LYS A 43 -8.17 15.10 -15.00
CA LYS A 43 -6.92 14.34 -15.00
C LYS A 43 -6.78 13.60 -13.68
N VAL A 44 -6.32 12.35 -13.70
CA VAL A 44 -6.14 11.52 -12.49
C VAL A 44 -5.19 12.20 -11.49
N SER A 45 -4.15 12.90 -11.97
CA SER A 45 -3.22 13.72 -11.17
C SER A 45 -3.91 14.85 -10.40
N ASP A 46 -5.00 15.41 -10.96
CA ASP A 46 -5.65 16.60 -10.42
C ASP A 46 -6.80 16.27 -9.46
N ILE A 47 -7.18 15.00 -9.36
CA ILE A 47 -8.23 14.55 -8.45
C ILE A 47 -7.69 14.58 -7.02
N ARG A 48 -8.18 15.54 -6.23
CA ARG A 48 -7.83 15.75 -4.82
C ARG A 48 -8.89 15.16 -3.90
N GLY A 49 -8.53 14.98 -2.62
CA GLY A 49 -9.46 14.53 -1.60
C GLY A 49 -10.73 15.38 -1.47
N GLU A 50 -10.61 16.70 -1.67
CA GLU A 50 -11.73 17.64 -1.69
C GLU A 50 -12.70 17.39 -2.85
N HIS A 51 -12.20 17.05 -4.05
CA HIS A 51 -13.04 16.67 -5.19
C HIS A 51 -13.82 15.40 -4.89
N ILE A 52 -13.18 14.41 -4.28
CA ILE A 52 -13.81 13.14 -3.89
C ILE A 52 -14.84 13.38 -2.78
N GLN A 53 -14.53 14.21 -1.77
CA GLN A 53 -15.49 14.52 -0.70
C GLN A 53 -16.70 15.28 -1.23
N ARG A 54 -16.48 16.29 -2.09
CA ARG A 54 -17.57 17.02 -2.75
C ARG A 54 -18.44 16.07 -3.56
N PHE A 55 -17.83 15.20 -4.34
CA PHE A 55 -18.51 14.19 -5.13
C PHE A 55 -19.40 13.25 -4.24
N TYR A 56 -18.89 12.77 -3.10
CA TYR A 56 -19.73 11.95 -2.21
C TYR A 56 -20.89 12.77 -1.61
N ASN A 57 -20.64 14.01 -1.21
CA ASN A 57 -21.69 14.88 -0.68
C ASN A 57 -22.77 15.18 -1.74
N GLU A 58 -22.40 15.29 -3.01
CA GLU A 58 -23.36 15.44 -4.12
C GLU A 58 -24.22 14.19 -4.27
N LEU A 59 -23.62 12.99 -4.25
CA LEU A 59 -24.37 11.74 -4.31
C LEU A 59 -25.35 11.55 -3.13
N GLU A 60 -24.95 11.95 -1.92
CA GLU A 60 -25.81 11.92 -0.75
C GLU A 60 -27.01 12.88 -0.91
N LYS A 61 -26.77 14.12 -1.38
CA LYS A 61 -27.83 15.12 -1.66
C LYS A 61 -28.79 14.67 -2.74
N GLU A 62 -28.32 13.94 -3.74
CA GLU A 62 -29.13 13.36 -4.80
C GLU A 62 -29.92 12.11 -4.37
N GLY A 63 -29.76 11.68 -3.10
CA GLY A 63 -30.53 10.56 -2.52
C GLY A 63 -29.98 9.17 -2.85
N TYR A 64 -28.74 9.05 -3.31
CA TYR A 64 -28.14 7.73 -3.55
C TYR A 64 -27.92 6.97 -2.24
N ALA A 65 -28.26 5.68 -2.24
CA ALA A 65 -28.09 4.82 -1.08
C ALA A 65 -26.60 4.72 -0.67
N LEU A 66 -26.33 4.70 0.63
CA LEU A 66 -24.99 4.54 1.22
C LEU A 66 -24.25 3.30 0.69
N SER A 67 -24.99 2.22 0.37
CA SER A 67 -24.42 1.01 -0.25
C SER A 67 -23.84 1.29 -1.63
N SER A 68 -24.51 2.10 -2.45
CA SER A 68 -24.05 2.53 -3.77
C SER A 68 -22.81 3.43 -3.66
N ILE A 69 -22.81 4.38 -2.74
CA ILE A 69 -21.67 5.26 -2.47
C ILE A 69 -20.46 4.44 -2.01
N LYS A 70 -20.65 3.41 -1.19
CA LYS A 70 -19.56 2.47 -0.80
C LYS A 70 -18.97 1.73 -2.00
N ILE A 71 -19.79 1.30 -2.96
CA ILE A 71 -19.31 0.64 -4.18
C ILE A 71 -18.50 1.63 -5.04
N VAL A 72 -19.02 2.84 -5.23
CA VAL A 72 -18.32 3.91 -5.96
C VAL A 72 -16.99 4.26 -5.29
N SER A 73 -16.97 4.34 -3.97
CA SER A 73 -15.74 4.54 -3.20
C SER A 73 -14.74 3.41 -3.41
N ALA A 74 -15.20 2.16 -3.45
CA ALA A 74 -14.34 1.00 -3.73
C ALA A 74 -13.77 1.04 -5.15
N ILE A 75 -14.55 1.46 -6.15
CA ILE A 75 -14.11 1.63 -7.53
C ILE A 75 -13.03 2.71 -7.60
N LEU A 76 -13.29 3.92 -7.07
CA LEU A 76 -12.33 5.02 -7.09
C LEU A 76 -11.04 4.67 -6.35
N ASN A 77 -11.16 4.10 -5.15
CA ASN A 77 -9.98 3.65 -4.40
C ASN A 77 -9.17 2.62 -5.18
N GLY A 78 -9.84 1.65 -5.82
CA GLY A 78 -9.18 0.60 -6.59
C GLY A 78 -8.48 1.13 -7.83
N CYS A 79 -9.08 2.06 -8.58
CA CYS A 79 -8.49 2.59 -9.81
C CYS A 79 -7.46 3.72 -9.56
N MET A 80 -7.48 4.37 -8.39
CA MET A 80 -6.55 5.45 -8.07
C MET A 80 -5.35 5.01 -7.23
N GLN A 81 -5.32 3.76 -6.76
CA GLN A 81 -4.18 3.22 -6.03
C GLN A 81 -3.12 2.71 -7.00
N GLN A 82 -2.09 3.48 -7.22
CA GLN A 82 -0.91 3.09 -7.99
C GLN A 82 0.32 3.02 -7.10
N ALA A 83 1.24 2.10 -7.42
CA ALA A 83 2.57 2.12 -6.84
C ALA A 83 3.29 3.43 -7.19
N MET A 84 4.16 3.91 -6.31
CA MET A 84 5.05 5.02 -6.64
C MET A 84 5.98 4.62 -7.77
N THR A 85 6.28 5.53 -8.69
CA THR A 85 7.41 5.36 -9.61
C THR A 85 8.73 5.36 -8.84
N LYS A 86 9.83 4.99 -9.48
CA LYS A 86 11.17 5.05 -8.83
C LYS A 86 11.52 6.47 -8.40
N GLU A 87 11.21 7.44 -9.24
CA GLU A 87 11.43 8.87 -9.01
C GLU A 87 10.56 9.39 -7.86
N GLN A 88 9.28 9.02 -7.83
CA GLN A 88 8.36 9.37 -6.74
C GLN A 88 8.79 8.76 -5.41
N GLN A 89 9.24 7.50 -5.43
CA GLN A 89 9.76 6.82 -4.25
C GLN A 89 11.02 7.52 -3.72
N ALA A 90 11.98 7.84 -4.60
CA ALA A 90 13.21 8.53 -4.24
C ALA A 90 12.90 9.93 -3.67
N LEU A 91 12.01 10.68 -4.34
CA LEU A 91 11.60 12.00 -3.90
C LEU A 91 10.87 11.97 -2.56
N PHE A 92 9.94 11.01 -2.35
CA PHE A 92 9.29 10.86 -1.05
C PHE A 92 10.31 10.59 0.06
N MET A 93 11.26 9.69 -0.15
CA MET A 93 12.29 9.36 0.84
C MET A 93 13.24 10.53 1.10
N GLU A 94 13.55 11.35 0.09
CA GLU A 94 14.34 12.57 0.26
C GLU A 94 13.65 13.56 1.20
N TYR A 95 12.36 13.85 0.98
CA TYR A 95 11.58 14.74 1.82
C TYR A 95 11.19 14.15 3.19
N ALA A 96 11.36 12.84 3.34
CA ALA A 96 11.14 12.15 4.61
C ALA A 96 12.37 12.10 5.52
N LYS A 97 13.56 12.56 5.09
CA LYS A 97 14.81 12.46 5.86
C LYS A 97 14.74 13.10 7.25
N ASP A 98 14.01 14.19 7.39
CA ASP A 98 13.78 14.89 8.65
C ASP A 98 12.63 14.33 9.48
N SER A 99 11.96 13.29 9.00
CA SER A 99 10.84 12.66 9.69
C SER A 99 11.32 11.66 10.73
N TYR A 100 10.73 11.72 11.91
CA TYR A 100 10.91 10.69 12.96
C TYR A 100 10.39 9.30 12.51
N LEU A 101 9.64 9.23 11.40
CA LEU A 101 9.16 7.99 10.78
C LEU A 101 9.97 7.56 9.55
N TYR A 102 11.13 8.19 9.29
CA TYR A 102 11.97 7.85 8.14
C TYR A 102 12.25 6.34 8.03
N ASN A 103 12.73 5.74 9.13
CA ASN A 103 13.03 4.30 9.16
C ASN A 103 11.77 3.45 8.95
N LEU A 104 10.60 3.88 9.45
CA LEU A 104 9.33 3.20 9.22
C LEU A 104 8.99 3.17 7.72
N PHE A 105 9.09 4.31 7.03
CA PHE A 105 8.84 4.39 5.58
C PHE A 105 9.83 3.53 4.80
N ALA A 106 11.11 3.57 5.17
CA ALA A 106 12.15 2.76 4.55
C ALA A 106 11.89 1.25 4.71
N VAL A 107 11.42 0.82 5.88
CA VAL A 107 11.01 -0.57 6.14
C VAL A 107 9.76 -0.95 5.37
N MET A 108 8.75 -0.07 5.29
CA MET A 108 7.53 -0.33 4.49
C MET A 108 7.83 -0.56 3.01
N LEU A 109 8.85 0.09 2.46
CA LEU A 109 9.29 -0.08 1.06
C LEU A 109 10.09 -1.37 0.83
N ARG A 110 10.54 -2.07 1.90
CA ARG A 110 11.41 -3.25 1.81
C ARG A 110 10.82 -4.53 2.37
N ALA A 111 9.79 -4.44 3.22
CA ALA A 111 9.35 -5.56 4.05
C ALA A 111 7.88 -5.89 3.94
N ASP A 112 7.16 -5.40 2.94
CA ASP A 112 5.75 -5.74 2.68
C ASP A 112 4.88 -5.91 3.92
N MET A 113 4.88 -4.96 4.82
CA MET A 113 4.02 -5.00 6.00
C MET A 113 2.74 -4.20 5.80
N ARG A 114 1.62 -4.75 6.26
CA ARG A 114 0.37 -3.99 6.36
C ARG A 114 0.51 -2.90 7.42
N ASN A 115 -0.25 -1.82 7.29
CA ASN A 115 -0.22 -0.70 8.24
C ASN A 115 -0.34 -1.15 9.71
N GLY A 116 -1.27 -2.07 10.00
CA GLY A 116 -1.42 -2.60 11.38
C GLY A 116 -0.27 -3.51 11.81
N GLU A 117 0.35 -4.23 10.88
CA GLU A 117 1.48 -5.13 11.15
C GLU A 117 2.73 -4.33 11.51
N ILE A 118 3.10 -3.32 10.72
CA ILE A 118 4.30 -2.52 11.00
C ILE A 118 4.17 -1.71 12.29
N ARG A 119 2.98 -1.18 12.59
CA ARG A 119 2.75 -0.47 13.85
C ARG A 119 2.72 -1.40 15.07
N GLY A 120 2.40 -2.69 14.86
CA GLY A 120 2.41 -3.73 15.89
C GLY A 120 3.73 -4.47 16.00
N LEU A 121 4.74 -4.14 15.20
CA LEU A 121 6.03 -4.82 15.21
C LEU A 121 6.79 -4.50 16.50
N LYS A 122 7.30 -5.55 17.17
CA LYS A 122 8.08 -5.45 18.41
C LYS A 122 9.53 -5.86 18.17
N TYR A 123 10.41 -5.47 19.07
CA TYR A 123 11.82 -5.90 19.03
C TYR A 123 11.96 -7.43 19.06
N SER A 124 11.10 -8.11 19.83
CA SER A 124 11.05 -9.57 19.94
C SER A 124 10.67 -10.29 18.64
N ASP A 125 10.14 -9.57 17.65
CA ASP A 125 9.76 -10.18 16.36
C ASP A 125 10.93 -10.26 15.38
N VAL A 126 12.06 -9.62 15.69
CA VAL A 126 13.26 -9.60 14.83
C VAL A 126 14.22 -10.69 15.27
N ASP A 127 14.20 -11.82 14.58
CA ASP A 127 15.12 -12.95 14.84
C ASP A 127 16.37 -12.83 13.93
N LYS A 128 17.41 -12.19 14.48
CA LYS A 128 18.69 -12.04 13.77
C LYS A 128 19.44 -13.36 13.57
N LYS A 129 19.20 -14.38 14.41
CA LYS A 129 19.84 -15.68 14.28
C LYS A 129 19.29 -16.47 13.09
N LYS A 130 17.97 -16.34 12.86
CA LYS A 130 17.30 -16.98 11.73
C LYS A 130 17.20 -16.07 10.50
N ASN A 131 17.64 -14.81 10.60
CA ASN A 131 17.50 -13.78 9.56
C ASN A 131 16.05 -13.61 9.08
N VAL A 132 15.10 -13.47 10.03
CA VAL A 132 13.68 -13.29 9.71
C VAL A 132 13.01 -12.27 10.64
N ILE A 133 11.95 -11.67 10.15
CA ILE A 133 10.99 -10.86 10.92
C ILE A 133 9.69 -11.66 10.99
N HIS A 134 9.24 -11.98 12.21
CA HIS A 134 7.99 -12.71 12.44
C HIS A 134 6.79 -11.76 12.44
N ILE A 135 5.88 -11.89 11.49
CA ILE A 135 4.60 -11.16 11.47
C ILE A 135 3.58 -11.94 12.31
N GLN A 136 3.41 -11.54 13.56
CA GLN A 136 2.61 -12.28 14.55
C GLN A 136 1.34 -11.56 14.98
N ARG A 137 1.25 -10.23 14.75
CA ARG A 137 0.14 -9.38 15.22
C ARG A 137 -0.17 -8.24 14.26
N THR A 138 -1.33 -7.65 14.47
CA THR A 138 -1.75 -6.42 13.82
C THR A 138 -2.41 -5.50 14.84
N LEU A 139 -2.11 -4.22 14.81
CA LEU A 139 -2.80 -3.23 15.63
C LEU A 139 -4.11 -2.82 14.98
N LYS A 140 -5.18 -2.91 15.73
CA LYS A 140 -6.52 -2.43 15.38
C LYS A 140 -6.96 -1.35 16.35
N TYR A 141 -7.89 -0.53 15.90
CA TYR A 141 -8.57 0.47 16.72
C TYR A 141 -10.04 0.11 16.85
N ILE A 142 -10.56 0.12 18.05
CA ILE A 142 -11.99 0.04 18.34
C ILE A 142 -12.38 1.33 19.04
N GLU A 143 -13.43 1.97 18.56
CA GLU A 143 -13.97 3.18 19.17
C GLU A 143 -14.39 2.90 20.62
N GLY A 144 -14.00 3.76 21.53
CA GLY A 144 -14.21 3.57 22.98
C GLY A 144 -13.23 2.65 23.70
N GLN A 145 -12.49 1.77 22.98
CA GLN A 145 -11.52 0.85 23.59
C GLN A 145 -10.06 1.19 23.24
N GLY A 146 -9.84 2.01 22.19
CA GLY A 146 -8.51 2.39 21.76
C GLY A 146 -7.83 1.33 20.86
N TYR A 147 -6.48 1.34 20.87
CA TYR A 147 -5.65 0.40 20.11
C TYR A 147 -5.45 -0.90 20.89
N PHE A 148 -5.58 -2.03 20.20
CA PHE A 148 -5.30 -3.35 20.75
C PHE A 148 -4.57 -4.23 19.73
N GLU A 149 -3.83 -5.21 20.25
CA GLU A 149 -3.17 -6.22 19.45
C GLU A 149 -4.16 -7.32 19.08
N ASP A 150 -4.30 -7.61 17.79
CA ASP A 150 -5.09 -8.72 17.30
C ASP A 150 -4.22 -9.71 16.53
N ARG A 151 -4.59 -10.96 16.58
CA ARG A 151 -3.93 -12.01 15.80
C ARG A 151 -4.27 -11.82 14.31
N PRO A 152 -3.36 -12.16 13.39
CA PRO A 152 -3.67 -12.15 11.97
C PRO A 152 -4.91 -13.02 11.68
N LYS A 153 -5.86 -12.49 10.93
CA LYS A 153 -7.17 -13.14 10.67
C LYS A 153 -7.08 -14.50 9.99
N THR A 154 -6.02 -14.76 9.25
CA THR A 154 -5.82 -16.01 8.48
C THR A 154 -4.47 -16.61 8.80
N ARG A 155 -4.36 -17.94 8.63
CA ARG A 155 -3.09 -18.66 8.80
C ARG A 155 -1.99 -18.12 7.89
N THR A 156 -2.32 -17.69 6.68
CA THR A 156 -1.39 -17.11 5.70
C THR A 156 -0.93 -15.68 6.06
N SER A 157 -1.63 -15.00 6.95
CA SER A 157 -1.22 -13.68 7.44
C SER A 157 -0.12 -13.76 8.51
N LYS A 158 0.01 -14.90 9.21
CA LYS A 158 1.16 -15.20 10.05
C LYS A 158 2.26 -15.74 9.14
N ARG A 159 3.33 -14.97 8.98
CA ARG A 159 4.41 -15.25 8.05
C ARG A 159 5.73 -14.70 8.55
N ASP A 160 6.80 -15.22 8.00
CA ASP A 160 8.15 -14.72 8.19
C ASP A 160 8.59 -13.92 6.97
N ILE A 161 9.18 -12.75 7.18
CA ILE A 161 9.77 -11.90 6.15
C ILE A 161 11.29 -12.04 6.28
N PRO A 162 12.02 -12.39 5.21
CA PRO A 162 13.47 -12.47 5.24
C PRO A 162 14.10 -11.12 5.67
N LEU A 163 15.02 -11.18 6.62
CA LEU A 163 15.76 -10.03 7.13
C LEU A 163 17.05 -9.86 6.31
N THR A 164 17.02 -8.93 5.36
CA THR A 164 18.22 -8.55 4.59
C THR A 164 19.12 -7.64 5.42
N ALA A 165 20.39 -7.51 5.03
CA ALA A 165 21.38 -6.71 5.77
C ALA A 165 20.97 -5.22 5.88
N ASP A 166 20.45 -4.63 4.79
CA ASP A 166 19.94 -3.25 4.77
C ASP A 166 18.70 -3.07 5.66
N LEU A 167 17.81 -4.07 5.66
CA LEU A 167 16.62 -4.06 6.52
C LEU A 167 17.03 -4.18 8.00
N ALA A 168 18.01 -5.04 8.32
CA ALA A 168 18.56 -5.16 9.68
C ALA A 168 19.15 -3.83 10.16
N ALA A 169 19.93 -3.15 9.31
CA ALA A 169 20.53 -1.86 9.63
C ALA A 169 19.45 -0.79 9.91
N LEU A 170 18.36 -0.76 9.15
CA LEU A 170 17.24 0.16 9.39
C LEU A 170 16.53 -0.11 10.73
N LEU A 171 16.35 -1.38 11.08
CA LEU A 171 15.73 -1.77 12.34
C LEU A 171 16.63 -1.48 13.54
N ASP A 172 17.95 -1.62 13.39
CA ASP A 172 18.94 -1.23 14.41
C ASP A 172 18.98 0.29 14.58
N ALA A 173 18.99 1.05 13.50
CA ALA A 173 18.89 2.50 13.55
C ALA A 173 17.60 2.96 14.26
N GLN A 174 16.48 2.28 14.00
CA GLN A 174 15.22 2.56 14.69
C GLN A 174 15.26 2.21 16.17
N ARG A 175 15.94 1.15 16.56
CA ARG A 175 16.13 0.76 17.96
C ARG A 175 16.82 1.85 18.76
N ASN A 176 17.82 2.49 18.15
CA ASN A 176 18.63 3.53 18.78
C ASN A 176 18.02 4.94 18.62
N TYR A 177 16.93 5.10 17.90
CA TYR A 177 16.34 6.41 17.60
C TYR A 177 15.81 7.13 18.84
N TRP A 178 15.11 6.40 19.72
CA TRP A 178 14.68 6.91 21.00
C TRP A 178 15.69 6.44 22.05
N ASP A 179 16.38 7.33 22.71
CA ASP A 179 17.34 7.02 23.78
C ASP A 179 16.61 6.52 25.04
N PHE A 180 15.98 5.37 24.94
CA PHE A 180 15.30 4.74 26.06
C PHE A 180 16.30 4.03 26.95
N LYS A 181 16.41 4.46 28.23
CA LYS A 181 17.32 3.91 29.25
C LYS A 181 17.13 2.43 29.57
N VAL A 182 15.95 1.85 29.24
CA VAL A 182 15.62 0.45 29.53
C VAL A 182 15.16 -0.25 28.24
N GLU A 183 15.91 -1.26 27.84
CA GLU A 183 15.52 -2.12 26.72
C GLU A 183 14.41 -3.10 27.15
N ARG A 184 13.26 -2.99 26.53
CA ARG A 184 12.15 -3.93 26.69
C ARG A 184 11.88 -4.62 25.35
N LEU A 185 12.04 -5.94 25.31
CA LEU A 185 11.81 -6.75 24.10
C LEU A 185 10.34 -6.74 23.64
N ASP A 186 9.41 -6.45 24.55
CA ASP A 186 7.97 -6.34 24.25
C ASP A 186 7.55 -4.95 23.75
N ARG A 187 8.50 -4.00 23.64
CA ARG A 187 8.25 -2.65 23.13
C ARG A 187 8.00 -2.68 21.62
N TYR A 188 7.11 -1.79 21.19
CA TYR A 188 6.93 -1.54 19.75
C TYR A 188 8.19 -0.93 19.15
N LEU A 189 8.60 -1.47 18.01
CA LEU A 189 9.77 -1.00 17.28
C LEU A 189 9.55 0.42 16.74
N PHE A 190 8.33 0.68 16.25
CA PHE A 190 7.89 2.00 15.81
C PHE A 190 6.87 2.55 16.81
N CYS A 191 7.34 3.43 17.67
CA CYS A 191 6.58 4.00 18.77
C CYS A 191 6.70 5.54 18.79
N ASN A 192 5.93 6.17 19.64
CA ASN A 192 6.10 7.59 19.96
C ASN A 192 7.19 7.77 21.04
N GLU A 193 7.43 9.03 21.43
CA GLU A 193 8.40 9.42 22.47
C GLU A 193 8.12 8.80 23.86
N LYS A 194 6.91 8.29 24.09
CA LYS A 194 6.51 7.58 25.32
C LYS A 194 6.66 6.06 25.22
N GLY A 195 7.09 5.53 24.08
CA GLY A 195 7.17 4.09 23.81
C GLY A 195 5.83 3.44 23.46
N GLU A 196 4.76 4.22 23.26
CA GLU A 196 3.45 3.72 22.87
C GLU A 196 3.37 3.50 21.35
N SER A 197 2.51 2.58 20.93
CA SER A 197 2.30 2.28 19.50
C SER A 197 1.86 3.53 18.73
N LEU A 198 2.34 3.66 17.50
CA LEU A 198 1.89 4.73 16.61
C LEU A 198 0.41 4.57 16.25
N SER A 199 -0.36 5.65 16.36
CA SER A 199 -1.73 5.67 15.85
C SER A 199 -1.75 5.68 14.32
N ARG A 200 -2.84 5.16 13.73
CA ARG A 200 -3.08 5.23 12.28
C ARG A 200 -3.04 6.69 11.79
N ASP A 201 -3.63 7.58 12.57
CA ASP A 201 -3.78 8.99 12.18
C ASP A 201 -2.44 9.74 12.22
N ARG A 202 -1.56 9.46 13.20
CA ARG A 202 -0.20 10.00 13.23
C ARG A 202 0.60 9.59 11.99
N LEU A 203 0.56 8.31 11.62
CA LEU A 203 1.23 7.84 10.40
C LEU A 203 0.68 8.54 9.13
N GLN A 204 -0.65 8.66 9.03
CA GLN A 204 -1.27 9.34 7.88
C GLN A 204 -0.99 10.85 7.88
N ALA A 205 -0.97 11.49 9.03
CA ALA A 205 -0.65 12.92 9.15
C ALA A 205 0.78 13.20 8.69
N GLU A 206 1.73 12.36 9.08
CA GLU A 206 3.12 12.51 8.69
C GLU A 206 3.33 12.30 7.18
N ILE A 207 2.70 11.27 6.59
CA ILE A 207 2.68 11.09 5.14
C ILE A 207 2.11 12.33 4.44
N LYS A 208 0.98 12.87 4.94
CA LYS A 208 0.38 14.08 4.37
C LYS A 208 1.29 15.29 4.49
N ARG A 209 2.02 15.45 5.61
CA ARG A 209 2.99 16.53 5.80
C ARG A 209 4.09 16.48 4.74
N ILE A 210 4.67 15.31 4.53
CA ILE A 210 5.72 15.09 3.53
C ILE A 210 5.17 15.36 2.12
N VAL A 211 4.03 14.76 1.77
CA VAL A 211 3.40 14.96 0.45
C VAL A 211 3.08 16.42 0.18
N LYS A 212 2.58 17.16 1.17
CA LYS A 212 2.33 18.62 1.01
C LYS A 212 3.61 19.41 0.72
N ARG A 213 4.73 19.08 1.38
CA ARG A 213 6.02 19.72 1.10
C ARG A 213 6.47 19.45 -0.34
N ILE A 214 6.37 18.21 -0.80
CA ILE A 214 6.70 17.86 -2.19
C ILE A 214 5.80 18.60 -3.16
N GLN A 215 4.49 18.64 -2.91
CA GLN A 215 3.52 19.31 -3.78
C GLN A 215 3.68 20.83 -3.83
N ALA A 216 4.24 21.44 -2.80
CA ALA A 216 4.56 22.88 -2.81
C ALA A 216 5.63 23.24 -3.85
N GLU A 217 6.55 22.30 -4.14
CA GLU A 217 7.64 22.49 -5.10
C GLU A 217 7.36 21.76 -6.44
N LYS A 218 6.68 20.61 -6.38
CA LYS A 218 6.35 19.76 -7.53
C LYS A 218 4.87 19.40 -7.51
N HIS A 219 4.05 20.17 -8.21
CA HIS A 219 2.58 20.11 -8.18
C HIS A 219 1.98 18.73 -8.54
N ASP A 220 2.67 17.92 -9.33
CA ASP A 220 2.15 16.64 -9.84
C ASP A 220 2.40 15.43 -8.92
N PHE A 221 2.87 15.65 -7.69
CA PHE A 221 3.12 14.52 -6.80
C PHE A 221 1.80 13.91 -6.29
N PRO A 222 1.61 12.57 -6.42
CA PRO A 222 0.36 11.91 -6.10
C PRO A 222 0.10 11.87 -4.58
N ARG A 223 -1.17 11.64 -4.22
CA ARG A 223 -1.53 11.32 -2.84
C ARG A 223 -0.95 9.98 -2.44
N ILE A 224 -0.17 9.95 -1.38
CA ILE A 224 0.39 8.71 -0.82
C ILE A 224 -0.43 8.25 0.38
N THR A 225 -0.63 6.94 0.50
CA THR A 225 -1.25 6.26 1.64
C THR A 225 -0.35 5.12 2.12
N PRO A 226 -0.50 4.63 3.36
CA PRO A 226 0.28 3.48 3.82
C PRO A 226 0.18 2.24 2.92
N HIS A 227 -0.92 2.07 2.20
CA HIS A 227 -1.10 0.94 1.30
C HIS A 227 -0.28 1.05 0.01
N ILE A 228 0.00 2.28 -0.44
CA ILE A 228 0.84 2.53 -1.61
C ILE A 228 2.28 2.04 -1.40
N PHE A 229 2.83 2.11 -0.20
CA PHE A 229 4.15 1.54 0.10
C PHE A 229 4.19 0.03 -0.18
N ARG A 230 3.16 -0.69 0.25
CA ARG A 230 3.02 -2.12 -0.02
C ARG A 230 2.89 -2.43 -1.52
N HIS A 231 2.09 -1.65 -2.24
CA HIS A 231 2.01 -1.76 -3.71
C HIS A 231 3.35 -1.47 -4.37
N THR A 232 4.07 -0.45 -3.89
CA THR A 232 5.40 -0.10 -4.40
C THR A 232 6.40 -1.23 -4.16
N PHE A 233 6.42 -1.82 -2.96
CA PHE A 233 7.24 -3.01 -2.70
C PHE A 233 6.93 -4.14 -3.68
N ALA A 234 5.66 -4.50 -3.82
CA ALA A 234 5.25 -5.58 -4.72
C ALA A 234 5.63 -5.31 -6.18
N THR A 235 5.46 -4.08 -6.65
CA THR A 235 5.87 -3.66 -7.99
C THR A 235 7.38 -3.78 -8.18
N ARG A 236 8.20 -3.28 -7.21
CA ARG A 236 9.67 -3.40 -7.28
C ARG A 236 10.13 -4.85 -7.25
N ALA A 237 9.49 -5.70 -6.43
CA ALA A 237 9.79 -7.13 -6.37
C ALA A 237 9.54 -7.82 -7.73
N ILE A 238 8.42 -7.48 -8.39
CA ILE A 238 8.08 -8.02 -9.72
C ILE A 238 9.08 -7.52 -10.78
N GLU A 239 9.38 -6.23 -10.79
CA GLU A 239 10.37 -5.64 -11.71
C GLU A 239 11.77 -6.25 -11.54
N ALA A 240 12.11 -6.66 -10.30
CA ALA A 240 13.34 -7.36 -9.99
C ALA A 240 13.30 -8.87 -10.33
N GLY A 241 12.21 -9.37 -10.92
CA GLY A 241 12.08 -10.77 -11.33
C GLY A 241 11.76 -11.74 -10.19
N MET A 242 11.24 -11.28 -9.04
CA MET A 242 10.89 -12.18 -7.94
C MET A 242 9.80 -13.17 -8.39
N PRO A 243 9.96 -14.50 -8.20
CA PRO A 243 8.95 -15.47 -8.63
C PRO A 243 7.59 -15.24 -7.94
N PRO A 244 6.45 -15.44 -8.65
CA PRO A 244 5.10 -15.19 -8.10
C PRO A 244 4.80 -15.94 -6.81
N GLN A 245 5.26 -17.18 -6.70
CA GLN A 245 5.04 -18.02 -5.51
C GLN A 245 5.79 -17.49 -4.29
N VAL A 246 7.01 -16.98 -4.49
CA VAL A 246 7.81 -16.34 -3.44
C VAL A 246 7.13 -15.05 -2.99
N LEU A 247 6.76 -14.20 -3.94
CA LEU A 247 6.07 -12.95 -3.64
C LEU A 247 4.74 -13.19 -2.92
N LYS A 248 3.94 -14.17 -3.34
CA LYS A 248 2.71 -14.58 -2.65
C LYS A 248 2.95 -14.84 -1.16
N THR A 249 4.01 -15.59 -0.86
CA THR A 249 4.35 -15.96 0.54
C THR A 249 4.73 -14.72 1.35
N ILE A 250 5.56 -13.84 0.80
CA ILE A 250 5.97 -12.58 1.44
C ILE A 250 4.75 -11.67 1.65
N LEU A 251 3.88 -11.52 0.63
CA LEU A 251 2.67 -10.71 0.70
C LEU A 251 1.62 -11.30 1.68
N GLY A 252 1.72 -12.59 2.03
CA GLY A 252 0.70 -13.28 2.83
C GLY A 252 -0.65 -13.33 2.12
N HIS A 253 -0.65 -13.54 0.80
CA HIS A 253 -1.87 -13.69 0.00
C HIS A 253 -2.43 -15.10 0.15
N SER A 254 -3.74 -15.22 0.30
CA SER A 254 -4.42 -16.51 0.43
C SER A 254 -4.43 -17.31 -0.88
N SER A 255 -4.42 -16.64 -2.04
CA SER A 255 -4.39 -17.27 -3.35
C SER A 255 -3.25 -16.74 -4.23
N LEU A 256 -2.76 -17.58 -5.14
CA LEU A 256 -1.78 -17.17 -6.13
C LEU A 256 -2.39 -16.17 -7.13
N ALA A 257 -3.68 -16.31 -7.43
CA ALA A 257 -4.38 -15.39 -8.34
C ALA A 257 -4.24 -13.93 -7.92
N MET A 258 -4.34 -13.61 -6.62
CA MET A 258 -4.14 -12.25 -6.11
C MET A 258 -2.74 -11.71 -6.41
N THR A 259 -1.73 -12.57 -6.44
CA THR A 259 -0.35 -12.18 -6.74
C THR A 259 -0.13 -12.08 -8.25
N MET A 260 -0.68 -13.04 -9.02
CA MET A 260 -0.62 -13.01 -10.49
C MET A 260 -1.30 -11.77 -11.07
N ASP A 261 -2.32 -11.27 -10.38
CA ASP A 261 -2.94 -10.00 -10.72
C ASP A 261 -1.92 -8.84 -10.72
N LEU A 262 -1.04 -8.77 -9.72
CA LEU A 262 0.02 -7.76 -9.66
C LEU A 262 1.04 -7.93 -10.79
N TYR A 263 1.44 -9.18 -11.12
CA TYR A 263 2.38 -9.46 -12.22
C TYR A 263 1.86 -8.97 -13.55
N SER A 264 0.60 -9.24 -13.86
CA SER A 264 -0.02 -8.80 -15.10
C SER A 264 -0.10 -7.28 -15.24
N HIS A 265 0.07 -6.55 -14.13
CA HIS A 265 0.11 -5.08 -14.12
C HIS A 265 1.48 -4.52 -14.42
N VAL A 266 2.49 -5.15 -13.84
CA VAL A 266 3.86 -4.65 -13.88
C VAL A 266 4.57 -5.08 -15.15
N LEU A 267 4.19 -6.25 -15.69
CA LEU A 267 4.82 -6.88 -16.87
C LEU A 267 3.76 -7.18 -17.96
N PRO A 268 3.15 -6.18 -18.58
CA PRO A 268 2.08 -6.40 -19.55
C PRO A 268 2.53 -7.11 -20.83
N ASP A 269 3.79 -7.02 -21.24
CA ASP A 269 4.27 -7.43 -22.57
C ASP A 269 5.60 -8.19 -22.57
N THR A 270 5.73 -9.17 -21.69
CA THR A 270 6.99 -9.96 -21.58
C THR A 270 7.05 -11.18 -22.51
N LYS A 271 5.96 -11.54 -23.20
CA LYS A 271 5.90 -12.78 -23.98
C LYS A 271 7.02 -12.91 -25.02
N ALA A 272 7.24 -11.85 -25.80
CA ALA A 272 8.29 -11.86 -26.83
C ALA A 272 9.68 -11.94 -26.20
N ALA A 273 9.93 -11.14 -25.15
CA ALA A 273 11.20 -11.15 -24.43
C ALA A 273 11.48 -12.48 -23.71
N GLU A 274 10.44 -13.12 -23.15
CA GLU A 274 10.59 -14.44 -22.51
C GLU A 274 10.79 -15.55 -23.56
N MET A 275 10.13 -15.47 -24.72
CA MET A 275 10.40 -16.40 -25.83
C MET A 275 11.82 -16.26 -26.36
N GLU A 276 12.36 -15.05 -26.48
CA GLU A 276 13.75 -14.80 -26.87
C GLU A 276 14.75 -15.42 -25.89
N LYS A 277 14.49 -15.33 -24.58
CA LYS A 277 15.37 -15.96 -23.56
C LYS A 277 15.45 -17.47 -23.68
N ILE A 278 14.39 -18.14 -24.11
CA ILE A 278 14.39 -19.60 -24.24
C ILE A 278 14.80 -20.05 -25.63
N ALA A 279 14.85 -19.15 -26.63
CA ALA A 279 15.26 -19.50 -28.01
C ALA A 279 16.67 -20.08 -28.07
N GLY A 280 17.58 -19.66 -27.17
CA GLY A 280 18.93 -20.20 -27.04
C GLY A 280 19.05 -21.50 -26.21
N ALA A 281 17.95 -22.02 -25.67
CA ALA A 281 17.94 -23.26 -24.88
C ALA A 281 17.66 -24.53 -25.71
N PHE A 282 17.32 -24.36 -27.00
CA PHE A 282 17.08 -25.41 -27.98
C PHE A 282 18.13 -25.36 -29.08
#